data_385c49233e9ce65b772fcad1630647ee
#
_entry.id   385c49233e9ce65b772fcad1630647ee
#
_cell.length_a   1.000
_cell.length_b   1.000
_cell.length_c   1.000
_cell.angle_alpha   90.00
_cell.angle_beta   90.00
_cell.angle_gamma   90.00
#
_symmetry.space_group_name_H-M   'P 1'
#
loop_
_entity.id
_entity.type
_entity.pdbx_description
1 polymer ?
#
loop_
_entity_poly.entity_id
_entity_poly.type
_entity_poly.pdbx_seq_one_letter_code
_entity_poly.pdbx_strand_id
1 'polypeptide(L)'
;MAVRYQISGGSSAAISASVETGIRTGALTAGSALPAVRALAAELAVSPATVAKAYQELRRRGLVVTAGRHGTRVRPRPPVATRRAALRPPSAPGARDLSQGQPDSRLLPPLGPHLAALAAEIGPPVGYASSAVLPELAEVARARLAADGVPAAEITVTGGALDGIERLLAAHLRPGDAVAVEDPGWANLLDLVAAAGLRPIGVPVDPDGPTVAGVRDALALGARALVVTSRAQNPTGAAVGIDRAVALRDLLAGRPDLLLIEDDHAAELAHVPLHPLAGATPAWAFVRSVSKPFGPDLRLAVLTGDEATVARVAGRARVGAGWVSTVLQRLVLSLWRDPATAGLVRRAGQEYERRRDALLAALAARGLTGYGRTGINVWLPVPDETVAVTALRDAGWSVAPGALFRIGAEPGVRITVSTLDDAEVEPLADAVAAAVRPTGPGGFSA
;
A
#
# COMPACT_ATOMS: atom_id res chain seq x y z
N MET A 1 -5.32 -29.13 -35.71
CA MET A 1 -3.96 -28.63 -35.46
C MET A 1 -4.08 -27.23 -34.88
N ALA A 2 -3.64 -26.99 -33.67
CA ALA A 2 -3.60 -25.64 -33.11
C ALA A 2 -2.52 -24.84 -33.84
N VAL A 3 -2.89 -23.71 -34.44
CA VAL A 3 -1.95 -22.80 -35.11
C VAL A 3 -0.97 -22.30 -34.03
N ARG A 4 0.28 -22.73 -34.13
CA ARG A 4 1.36 -22.31 -33.24
C ARG A 4 1.63 -20.83 -33.50
N TYR A 5 1.49 -19.96 -32.52
CA TYR A 5 1.82 -18.53 -32.69
C TYR A 5 3.26 -18.36 -33.14
N GLN A 6 3.45 -17.66 -34.26
CA GLN A 6 4.77 -17.41 -34.83
C GLN A 6 5.24 -16.01 -34.41
N ILE A 7 6.37 -15.97 -33.71
CA ILE A 7 7.02 -14.71 -33.34
C ILE A 7 7.64 -14.15 -34.59
N SER A 8 7.52 -12.84 -34.81
CA SER A 8 8.05 -12.15 -36.00
C SER A 8 8.78 -10.87 -35.62
N GLY A 9 9.62 -10.36 -36.55
CA GLY A 9 10.31 -9.08 -36.40
C GLY A 9 11.79 -9.15 -36.66
N GLY A 10 12.35 -8.11 -37.31
CA GLY A 10 13.78 -7.98 -37.66
C GLY A 10 14.60 -7.14 -36.66
N SER A 11 13.99 -6.59 -35.60
CA SER A 11 14.66 -5.82 -34.55
C SER A 11 14.24 -6.25 -33.16
N SER A 12 15.02 -5.91 -32.12
CA SER A 12 14.68 -6.25 -30.74
C SER A 12 13.32 -5.66 -30.31
N ALA A 13 12.98 -4.47 -30.77
CA ALA A 13 11.69 -3.83 -30.49
C ALA A 13 10.54 -4.56 -31.22
N ALA A 14 10.70 -4.93 -32.50
CA ALA A 14 9.68 -5.65 -33.24
C ALA A 14 9.43 -7.07 -32.68
N ILE A 15 10.50 -7.79 -32.31
CA ILE A 15 10.39 -9.11 -31.66
C ILE A 15 9.66 -8.98 -30.30
N SER A 16 10.02 -7.98 -29.50
CA SER A 16 9.33 -7.72 -28.24
C SER A 16 7.84 -7.44 -28.43
N ALA A 17 7.50 -6.58 -29.41
CA ALA A 17 6.11 -6.26 -29.74
C ALA A 17 5.32 -7.48 -30.25
N SER A 18 5.95 -8.34 -31.05
CA SER A 18 5.34 -9.60 -31.50
C SER A 18 5.02 -10.52 -30.32
N VAL A 19 5.99 -10.79 -29.44
CA VAL A 19 5.76 -11.61 -28.23
C VAL A 19 4.67 -11.02 -27.36
N GLU A 20 4.69 -9.70 -27.13
CA GLU A 20 3.66 -9.01 -26.34
C GLU A 20 2.26 -9.16 -26.97
N THR A 21 2.16 -9.05 -28.28
CA THR A 21 0.90 -9.30 -28.99
C THR A 21 0.42 -10.72 -28.80
N GLY A 22 1.30 -11.73 -28.91
CA GLY A 22 0.96 -13.13 -28.65
C GLY A 22 0.45 -13.38 -27.22
N ILE A 23 1.06 -12.71 -26.23
CA ILE A 23 0.62 -12.77 -24.84
C ILE A 23 -0.74 -12.09 -24.67
N ARG A 24 -0.93 -10.90 -25.25
CA ARG A 24 -2.17 -10.13 -25.15
C ARG A 24 -3.36 -10.83 -25.80
N THR A 25 -3.16 -11.48 -26.94
CA THR A 25 -4.19 -12.23 -27.65
C THR A 25 -4.44 -13.63 -27.06
N GLY A 26 -3.63 -14.07 -26.09
CA GLY A 26 -3.71 -15.42 -25.51
C GLY A 26 -3.11 -16.53 -26.37
N ALA A 27 -2.53 -16.20 -27.52
CA ALA A 27 -1.83 -17.17 -28.39
C ALA A 27 -0.53 -17.68 -27.74
N LEU A 28 0.12 -16.88 -26.90
CA LEU A 28 1.17 -17.29 -25.98
C LEU A 28 0.59 -17.31 -24.56
N THR A 29 0.24 -18.49 -24.08
CA THR A 29 -0.39 -18.66 -22.76
C THR A 29 0.62 -18.52 -21.63
N ALA A 30 0.13 -18.18 -20.44
CA ALA A 30 0.94 -18.11 -19.23
C ALA A 30 1.69 -19.43 -18.97
N GLY A 31 2.96 -19.35 -18.66
CA GLY A 31 3.84 -20.51 -18.44
C GLY A 31 4.39 -21.14 -19.72
N SER A 32 3.88 -20.78 -20.91
CA SER A 32 4.44 -21.34 -22.17
C SER A 32 5.90 -20.93 -22.35
N ALA A 33 6.70 -21.87 -22.85
CA ALA A 33 8.11 -21.64 -23.15
C ALA A 33 8.23 -20.79 -24.44
N LEU A 34 9.07 -19.77 -24.41
CA LEU A 34 9.54 -19.09 -25.62
C LEU A 34 10.68 -19.88 -26.25
N PRO A 35 10.86 -19.76 -27.58
CA PRO A 35 11.98 -20.39 -28.25
C PRO A 35 13.35 -20.00 -27.66
N ALA A 36 14.31 -20.88 -27.71
CA ALA A 36 15.67 -20.55 -27.27
C ALA A 36 16.23 -19.42 -28.15
N VAL A 37 17.02 -18.51 -27.54
CA VAL A 37 17.56 -17.32 -28.21
C VAL A 37 18.20 -17.64 -29.56
N ARG A 38 19.03 -18.71 -29.63
CA ARG A 38 19.69 -19.11 -30.85
C ARG A 38 18.72 -19.67 -31.90
N ALA A 39 17.71 -20.42 -31.47
CA ALA A 39 16.70 -20.98 -32.36
C ALA A 39 15.84 -19.88 -33.00
N LEU A 40 15.33 -18.94 -32.19
CA LEU A 40 14.55 -17.82 -32.71
C LEU A 40 15.38 -16.88 -33.58
N ALA A 41 16.65 -16.67 -33.23
CA ALA A 41 17.56 -15.88 -34.07
C ALA A 41 17.75 -16.48 -35.48
N ALA A 42 17.91 -17.81 -35.55
CA ALA A 42 17.98 -18.51 -36.83
C ALA A 42 16.66 -18.44 -37.62
N GLU A 43 15.51 -18.63 -36.95
CA GLU A 43 14.17 -18.56 -37.55
C GLU A 43 13.88 -17.18 -38.14
N LEU A 44 14.29 -16.11 -37.45
CA LEU A 44 14.03 -14.72 -37.85
C LEU A 44 15.15 -14.11 -38.70
N ALA A 45 16.23 -14.86 -39.01
CA ALA A 45 17.43 -14.38 -39.71
C ALA A 45 18.04 -13.10 -39.06
N VAL A 46 18.09 -13.06 -37.74
CA VAL A 46 18.67 -11.95 -36.95
C VAL A 46 19.82 -12.46 -36.06
N SER A 47 20.60 -11.52 -35.49
CA SER A 47 21.66 -11.92 -34.57
C SER A 47 21.08 -12.47 -33.23
N PRO A 48 21.75 -13.44 -32.58
CA PRO A 48 21.37 -13.89 -31.24
C PRO A 48 21.32 -12.74 -30.22
N ALA A 49 22.16 -11.71 -30.36
CA ALA A 49 22.18 -10.52 -29.52
C ALA A 49 20.88 -9.72 -29.67
N THR A 50 20.29 -9.64 -30.85
CA THR A 50 18.99 -8.97 -31.08
C THR A 50 17.86 -9.65 -30.33
N VAL A 51 17.78 -10.97 -30.38
CA VAL A 51 16.76 -11.75 -29.62
C VAL A 51 17.03 -11.69 -28.13
N ALA A 52 18.28 -11.77 -27.70
CA ALA A 52 18.63 -11.65 -26.28
C ALA A 52 18.20 -10.29 -25.71
N LYS A 53 18.41 -9.19 -26.47
CA LYS A 53 17.96 -7.85 -26.09
C LYS A 53 16.43 -7.76 -26.03
N ALA A 54 15.71 -8.39 -26.97
CA ALA A 54 14.24 -8.45 -26.93
C ALA A 54 13.74 -9.19 -25.68
N TYR A 55 14.33 -10.34 -25.37
CA TYR A 55 13.96 -11.12 -24.17
C TYR A 55 14.35 -10.41 -22.87
N GLN A 56 15.45 -9.66 -22.86
CA GLN A 56 15.83 -8.83 -21.74
C GLN A 56 14.80 -7.71 -21.50
N GLU A 57 14.36 -7.06 -22.57
CA GLU A 57 13.31 -6.03 -22.51
C GLU A 57 11.99 -6.61 -22.00
N LEU A 58 11.55 -7.75 -22.51
CA LEU A 58 10.35 -8.44 -22.05
C LEU A 58 10.45 -8.87 -20.57
N ARG A 59 11.65 -9.28 -20.10
CA ARG A 59 11.88 -9.57 -18.67
C ARG A 59 11.82 -8.32 -17.83
N ARG A 60 12.47 -7.24 -18.27
CA ARG A 60 12.43 -5.95 -17.58
C ARG A 60 10.97 -5.46 -17.41
N ARG A 61 10.15 -5.68 -18.43
CA ARG A 61 8.72 -5.36 -18.45
C ARG A 61 7.85 -6.41 -17.74
N GLY A 62 8.44 -7.45 -17.15
CA GLY A 62 7.75 -8.47 -16.41
C GLY A 62 6.83 -9.39 -17.21
N LEU A 63 6.93 -9.39 -18.54
CA LEU A 63 6.11 -10.24 -19.42
C LEU A 63 6.62 -11.68 -19.50
N VAL A 64 7.91 -11.88 -19.30
CA VAL A 64 8.55 -13.19 -19.29
C VAL A 64 9.47 -13.35 -18.09
N VAL A 65 9.77 -14.60 -17.73
CA VAL A 65 10.70 -14.97 -16.66
C VAL A 65 11.73 -15.97 -17.17
N THR A 66 12.94 -15.91 -16.62
CA THR A 66 13.94 -16.95 -16.87
C THR A 66 13.75 -18.07 -15.84
N ALA A 67 13.58 -19.30 -16.31
CA ALA A 67 13.38 -20.48 -15.48
C ALA A 67 14.65 -21.39 -15.50
N GLY A 68 15.82 -20.81 -15.30
CA GLY A 68 17.10 -21.52 -15.32
C GLY A 68 17.28 -22.35 -16.60
N ARG A 69 17.56 -23.66 -16.48
CA ARG A 69 17.67 -24.61 -17.61
C ARG A 69 16.37 -24.82 -18.40
N HIS A 70 15.23 -24.37 -17.90
CA HIS A 70 13.95 -24.43 -18.63
C HIS A 70 13.70 -23.24 -19.55
N GLY A 71 14.69 -22.37 -19.75
CA GLY A 71 14.68 -21.26 -20.70
C GLY A 71 13.83 -20.07 -20.25
N THR A 72 13.37 -19.28 -21.24
CA THR A 72 12.50 -18.15 -21.03
C THR A 72 11.04 -18.58 -21.20
N ARG A 73 10.19 -18.18 -20.24
CA ARG A 73 8.76 -18.52 -20.24
C ARG A 73 7.91 -17.28 -20.11
N VAL A 74 6.73 -17.31 -20.70
CA VAL A 74 5.69 -16.30 -20.44
C VAL A 74 5.35 -16.31 -18.97
N ARG A 75 5.39 -15.14 -18.33
CA ARG A 75 5.07 -15.02 -16.91
C ARG A 75 3.62 -15.45 -16.67
N PRO A 76 3.34 -16.32 -15.69
CA PRO A 76 1.98 -16.53 -15.24
C PRO A 76 1.35 -15.18 -14.88
N ARG A 77 0.12 -14.90 -15.32
CA ARG A 77 -0.61 -13.73 -14.80
C ARG A 77 -0.57 -13.82 -13.28
N PRO A 78 -0.22 -12.72 -12.59
CA PRO A 78 -0.31 -12.74 -11.14
C PRO A 78 -1.74 -13.13 -10.77
N PRO A 79 -1.93 -14.05 -9.81
CA PRO A 79 -3.27 -14.40 -9.35
C PRO A 79 -3.94 -13.11 -8.88
N VAL A 80 -5.20 -12.92 -9.23
CA VAL A 80 -6.02 -11.78 -8.76
C VAL A 80 -6.19 -11.84 -7.24
N ALA A 81 -6.10 -13.05 -6.65
CA ALA A 81 -6.07 -13.24 -5.21
C ALA A 81 -4.71 -12.81 -4.62
N THR A 82 -4.76 -12.05 -3.55
CA THR A 82 -3.60 -11.54 -2.85
C THR A 82 -2.76 -12.69 -2.28
N ARG A 83 -1.55 -12.90 -2.78
CA ARG A 83 -0.64 -13.95 -2.29
C ARG A 83 -0.34 -13.80 -0.80
N ARG A 84 -0.26 -12.54 -0.33
CA ARG A 84 0.07 -12.22 1.05
C ARG A 84 -1.05 -12.59 2.02
N ALA A 85 -2.31 -12.52 1.62
CA ALA A 85 -3.42 -12.98 2.45
C ALA A 85 -3.30 -14.45 2.84
N ALA A 86 -2.70 -15.30 1.97
CA ALA A 86 -2.46 -16.71 2.26
C ALA A 86 -1.37 -16.95 3.34
N LEU A 87 -0.54 -15.94 3.62
CA LEU A 87 0.47 -16.01 4.69
C LEU A 87 -0.12 -15.73 6.08
N ARG A 88 -1.39 -15.31 6.15
CA ARG A 88 -2.04 -15.07 7.44
C ARG A 88 -2.52 -16.40 8.00
N PRO A 89 -1.99 -16.85 9.15
CA PRO A 89 -2.49 -18.04 9.78
C PRO A 89 -3.93 -17.85 10.23
N PRO A 90 -4.78 -18.88 10.18
CA PRO A 90 -6.11 -18.80 10.75
C PRO A 90 -6.02 -18.54 12.25
N SER A 91 -6.87 -17.67 12.78
CA SER A 91 -6.99 -17.48 14.22
C SER A 91 -7.48 -18.76 14.87
N ALA A 92 -6.88 -19.13 16.00
CA ALA A 92 -7.36 -20.26 16.78
C ALA A 92 -8.74 -19.93 17.36
N PRO A 93 -9.64 -20.92 17.53
CA PRO A 93 -10.92 -20.70 18.20
C PRO A 93 -10.71 -20.10 19.59
N GLY A 94 -11.38 -18.99 19.89
CA GLY A 94 -11.26 -18.29 21.16
C GLY A 94 -10.02 -17.39 21.32
N ALA A 95 -9.11 -17.36 20.35
CA ALA A 95 -7.96 -16.45 20.39
C ALA A 95 -8.38 -14.99 20.22
N ARG A 96 -7.72 -14.10 20.94
CA ARG A 96 -7.85 -12.65 20.80
C ARG A 96 -7.19 -12.20 19.51
N ASP A 97 -7.98 -11.70 18.56
CA ASP A 97 -7.45 -11.30 17.24
C ASP A 97 -6.95 -9.85 17.25
N LEU A 98 -5.63 -9.69 17.21
CA LEU A 98 -4.90 -8.43 17.10
C LEU A 98 -4.16 -8.33 15.73
N SER A 99 -4.58 -9.12 14.73
CA SER A 99 -3.92 -9.22 13.41
C SER A 99 -4.51 -8.34 12.32
N GLN A 100 -5.74 -7.79 12.50
CA GLN A 100 -6.53 -7.25 11.39
C GLN A 100 -6.15 -5.83 10.93
N GLY A 101 -5.56 -5.00 11.78
CA GLY A 101 -5.24 -3.61 11.43
C GLY A 101 -6.47 -2.75 11.16
N GLN A 102 -7.57 -3.02 11.87
CA GLN A 102 -8.84 -2.29 11.77
C GLN A 102 -9.02 -1.34 12.95
N PRO A 103 -9.73 -0.21 12.79
CA PRO A 103 -10.14 0.62 13.91
C PRO A 103 -11.12 -0.14 14.81
N ASP A 104 -11.22 0.27 16.07
CA ASP A 104 -12.22 -0.22 17.01
C ASP A 104 -13.61 0.30 16.62
N SER A 105 -14.55 -0.59 16.32
CA SER A 105 -15.91 -0.21 15.94
C SER A 105 -16.66 0.56 17.04
N ARG A 106 -16.26 0.38 18.31
CA ARG A 106 -16.82 1.10 19.47
C ARG A 106 -16.43 2.60 19.47
N LEU A 107 -15.34 2.94 18.77
CA LEU A 107 -14.79 4.31 18.70
C LEU A 107 -15.10 5.00 17.36
N LEU A 108 -15.75 4.31 16.43
CA LEU A 108 -16.18 4.91 15.18
C LEU A 108 -17.43 5.80 15.38
N PRO A 109 -17.54 6.92 14.64
CA PRO A 109 -18.74 7.74 14.69
C PRO A 109 -19.95 6.98 14.13
N PRO A 110 -21.15 7.13 14.75
CA PRO A 110 -22.36 6.50 14.26
C PRO A 110 -22.83 7.14 12.95
N LEU A 111 -23.05 6.33 11.90
CA LEU A 111 -23.50 6.82 10.60
C LEU A 111 -25.02 7.09 10.54
N GLY A 112 -25.80 6.45 11.40
CA GLY A 112 -27.27 6.51 11.39
C GLY A 112 -27.85 7.94 11.37
N PRO A 113 -27.47 8.84 12.29
CA PRO A 113 -27.95 10.22 12.29
C PRO A 113 -27.65 10.97 11.00
N HIS A 114 -26.45 10.81 10.42
CA HIS A 114 -26.02 11.43 9.18
C HIS A 114 -26.81 10.91 7.99
N LEU A 115 -27.06 9.59 7.93
CA LEU A 115 -27.86 8.95 6.89
C LEU A 115 -29.33 9.42 6.96
N ALA A 116 -29.90 9.56 8.16
CA ALA A 116 -31.26 10.06 8.34
C ALA A 116 -31.40 11.51 7.87
N ALA A 117 -30.46 12.38 8.24
CA ALA A 117 -30.41 13.75 7.76
C ALA A 117 -30.27 13.82 6.22
N LEU A 118 -29.35 13.03 5.67
CA LEU A 118 -29.15 12.96 4.23
C LEU A 118 -30.39 12.48 3.48
N ALA A 119 -31.13 11.50 4.01
CA ALA A 119 -32.36 10.98 3.41
C ALA A 119 -33.45 12.07 3.29
N ALA A 120 -33.49 13.03 4.24
CA ALA A 120 -34.41 14.15 4.19
C ALA A 120 -34.01 15.25 3.18
N GLU A 121 -32.72 15.35 2.85
CA GLU A 121 -32.17 16.40 1.99
C GLU A 121 -31.88 15.94 0.56
N ILE A 122 -31.86 14.62 0.31
CA ILE A 122 -31.46 14.07 -0.98
C ILE A 122 -32.49 14.41 -2.04
N GLY A 123 -32.07 15.14 -3.06
CA GLY A 123 -32.89 15.53 -4.20
C GLY A 123 -33.02 14.41 -5.24
N PRO A 124 -33.46 14.74 -6.46
CA PRO A 124 -33.58 13.76 -7.54
C PRO A 124 -32.24 13.09 -7.86
N PRO A 125 -32.29 11.88 -8.43
CA PRO A 125 -31.07 11.13 -8.78
C PRO A 125 -30.15 11.95 -9.70
N VAL A 126 -28.84 11.86 -9.44
CA VAL A 126 -27.81 12.49 -10.27
C VAL A 126 -27.64 11.68 -11.56
N GLY A 127 -27.73 12.35 -12.71
CA GLY A 127 -27.53 11.75 -14.02
C GLY A 127 -26.06 11.58 -14.39
N TYR A 128 -25.77 10.74 -15.37
CA TYR A 128 -24.40 10.47 -15.85
C TYR A 128 -23.63 11.72 -16.29
N ALA A 129 -24.31 12.70 -16.88
CA ALA A 129 -23.68 13.93 -17.37
C ALA A 129 -23.24 14.92 -16.26
N SER A 130 -23.80 14.79 -15.06
CA SER A 130 -23.53 15.68 -13.91
C SER A 130 -22.74 14.99 -12.81
N SER A 131 -22.25 13.77 -13.05
CA SER A 131 -21.47 13.02 -12.09
C SER A 131 -20.05 13.57 -12.00
N ALA A 132 -19.70 14.11 -10.84
CA ALA A 132 -18.39 14.67 -10.54
C ALA A 132 -18.14 14.64 -9.03
N VAL A 133 -17.02 15.22 -8.62
CA VAL A 133 -16.80 15.57 -7.21
C VAL A 133 -17.78 16.68 -6.84
N LEU A 134 -18.49 16.53 -5.71
CA LEU A 134 -19.36 17.57 -5.19
C LEU A 134 -18.55 18.82 -4.87
N PRO A 135 -18.94 20.01 -5.37
CA PRO A 135 -18.21 21.26 -5.14
C PRO A 135 -17.98 21.54 -3.66
N GLU A 136 -18.98 21.29 -2.82
CA GLU A 136 -18.93 21.53 -1.38
C GLU A 136 -17.97 20.56 -0.68
N LEU A 137 -17.87 19.31 -1.15
CA LEU A 137 -16.89 18.34 -0.65
C LEU A 137 -15.47 18.76 -1.05
N ALA A 138 -15.29 19.20 -2.29
CA ALA A 138 -14.00 19.69 -2.77
C ALA A 138 -13.53 20.94 -2.00
N GLU A 139 -14.43 21.85 -1.67
CA GLU A 139 -14.13 23.04 -0.86
C GLU A 139 -13.67 22.65 0.56
N VAL A 140 -14.44 21.82 1.24
CA VAL A 140 -14.09 21.34 2.60
C VAL A 140 -12.78 20.53 2.56
N ALA A 141 -12.59 19.68 1.57
CA ALA A 141 -11.36 18.91 1.39
C ALA A 141 -10.15 19.83 1.20
N ARG A 142 -10.29 20.85 0.36
CA ARG A 142 -9.23 21.85 0.11
C ARG A 142 -8.83 22.57 1.39
N ALA A 143 -9.82 23.05 2.16
CA ALA A 143 -9.57 23.72 3.43
C ALA A 143 -8.85 22.84 4.44
N ARG A 144 -9.24 21.55 4.55
CA ARG A 144 -8.60 20.58 5.46
C ARG A 144 -7.18 20.24 5.04
N LEU A 145 -6.94 20.04 3.74
CA LEU A 145 -5.61 19.76 3.20
C LEU A 145 -4.67 20.96 3.35
N ALA A 146 -5.17 22.16 3.09
CA ALA A 146 -4.42 23.42 3.26
C ALA A 146 -4.01 23.65 4.72
N ALA A 147 -4.89 23.31 5.69
CA ALA A 147 -4.59 23.40 7.12
C ALA A 147 -3.43 22.48 7.53
N ASP A 148 -3.23 21.37 6.81
CA ASP A 148 -2.11 20.44 6.97
C ASP A 148 -0.90 20.77 6.06
N GLY A 149 -0.92 21.91 5.35
CA GLY A 149 0.17 22.35 4.48
C GLY A 149 0.28 21.61 3.15
N VAL A 150 -0.78 20.87 2.75
CA VAL A 150 -0.83 20.17 1.45
C VAL A 150 -1.41 21.10 0.39
N PRO A 151 -0.69 21.35 -0.74
CA PRO A 151 -1.26 22.07 -1.87
C PRO A 151 -2.48 21.33 -2.43
N ALA A 152 -3.60 22.01 -2.62
CA ALA A 152 -4.86 21.37 -3.00
C ALA A 152 -5.64 22.18 -4.05
N ALA A 153 -4.98 22.55 -5.16
CA ALA A 153 -5.62 23.26 -6.26
C ALA A 153 -6.67 22.38 -6.94
N GLU A 154 -6.26 21.18 -7.35
CA GLU A 154 -7.10 20.20 -7.99
C GLU A 154 -7.53 19.10 -7.01
N ILE A 155 -8.82 18.80 -6.96
CA ILE A 155 -9.41 17.76 -6.09
C ILE A 155 -10.18 16.76 -6.93
N THR A 156 -9.92 15.49 -6.68
CA THR A 156 -10.76 14.37 -7.14
C THR A 156 -11.03 13.39 -6.01
N VAL A 157 -11.95 12.45 -6.21
CA VAL A 157 -12.27 11.40 -5.24
C VAL A 157 -12.13 10.03 -5.87
N THR A 158 -11.74 9.06 -5.06
CA THR A 158 -11.53 7.65 -5.45
C THR A 158 -12.22 6.72 -4.47
N GLY A 159 -12.40 5.45 -4.84
CA GLY A 159 -13.03 4.40 -4.03
C GLY A 159 -12.15 3.93 -2.86
N GLY A 160 -11.43 4.84 -2.23
CA GLY A 160 -10.46 4.61 -1.16
C GLY A 160 -9.02 4.80 -1.64
N ALA A 161 -8.06 4.86 -0.70
CA ALA A 161 -6.66 5.15 -1.00
C ALA A 161 -6.04 4.17 -2.01
N LEU A 162 -6.30 2.87 -1.86
CA LEU A 162 -5.72 1.86 -2.75
C LEU A 162 -6.23 2.00 -4.21
N ASP A 163 -7.50 2.35 -4.42
CA ASP A 163 -8.05 2.66 -5.74
C ASP A 163 -7.38 3.91 -6.34
N GLY A 164 -7.14 4.94 -5.52
CA GLY A 164 -6.39 6.13 -5.94
C GLY A 164 -4.96 5.79 -6.38
N ILE A 165 -4.24 5.03 -5.56
CA ILE A 165 -2.87 4.61 -5.86
C ILE A 165 -2.83 3.72 -7.11
N GLU A 166 -3.77 2.78 -7.27
CA GLU A 166 -3.88 1.96 -8.49
C GLU A 166 -4.01 2.82 -9.74
N ARG A 167 -4.92 3.80 -9.73
CA ARG A 167 -5.14 4.70 -10.87
C ARG A 167 -3.92 5.57 -11.17
N LEU A 168 -3.24 6.07 -10.12
CA LEU A 168 -1.99 6.83 -10.27
C LEU A 168 -0.91 5.98 -10.92
N LEU A 169 -0.63 4.79 -10.39
CA LEU A 169 0.38 3.90 -10.95
C LEU A 169 0.04 3.50 -12.39
N ALA A 170 -1.21 3.14 -12.67
CA ALA A 170 -1.64 2.75 -14.00
C ALA A 170 -1.68 3.91 -15.03
N ALA A 171 -1.78 5.17 -14.56
CA ALA A 171 -1.76 6.35 -15.43
C ALA A 171 -0.34 6.80 -15.81
N HIS A 172 0.65 6.45 -14.99
CA HIS A 172 2.03 6.93 -15.16
C HIS A 172 3.04 5.83 -15.49
N LEU A 173 2.78 4.58 -15.12
CA LEU A 173 3.72 3.48 -15.23
C LEU A 173 3.25 2.41 -16.20
N ARG A 174 4.20 1.59 -16.64
CA ARG A 174 3.98 0.41 -17.49
C ARG A 174 4.45 -0.84 -16.77
N PRO A 175 3.87 -2.03 -17.05
CA PRO A 175 4.38 -3.29 -16.53
C PRO A 175 5.89 -3.40 -16.71
N GLY A 176 6.61 -3.76 -15.65
CA GLY A 176 8.08 -3.82 -15.58
C GLY A 176 8.76 -2.56 -15.03
N ASP A 177 8.06 -1.42 -14.96
CA ASP A 177 8.61 -0.23 -14.30
C ASP A 177 8.78 -0.50 -12.79
N ALA A 178 9.77 0.19 -12.20
CA ALA A 178 10.07 0.04 -10.79
C ALA A 178 9.32 1.07 -9.94
N VAL A 179 8.82 0.62 -8.79
CA VAL A 179 8.17 1.45 -7.76
C VAL A 179 8.92 1.30 -6.45
N ALA A 180 9.40 2.40 -5.91
CA ALA A 180 9.93 2.45 -4.56
C ALA A 180 8.76 2.43 -3.56
N VAL A 181 8.78 1.48 -2.64
CA VAL A 181 7.76 1.28 -1.61
C VAL A 181 8.45 1.03 -0.27
N GLU A 182 7.83 1.43 0.80
CA GLU A 182 8.31 1.21 2.16
C GLU A 182 8.47 -0.30 2.44
N ASP A 183 9.54 -0.68 3.15
CA ASP A 183 9.85 -2.05 3.54
C ASP A 183 10.40 -2.12 4.98
N PRO A 184 9.61 -2.64 5.95
CA PRO A 184 8.29 -3.23 5.75
C PRO A 184 7.23 -2.19 5.39
N GLY A 185 6.24 -2.57 4.56
CA GLY A 185 5.22 -1.69 4.02
C GLY A 185 3.82 -2.29 3.95
N TRP A 186 2.86 -1.52 3.54
CA TRP A 186 1.46 -1.94 3.49
C TRP A 186 1.24 -3.13 2.55
N ALA A 187 0.82 -4.28 3.10
CA ALA A 187 0.65 -5.54 2.38
C ALA A 187 -0.18 -5.41 1.09
N ASN A 188 -1.32 -4.68 1.15
CA ASN A 188 -2.18 -4.52 -0.02
C ASN A 188 -1.54 -3.67 -1.12
N LEU A 189 -0.69 -2.70 -0.76
CA LEU A 189 0.10 -1.94 -1.73
C LEU A 189 1.14 -2.83 -2.40
N LEU A 190 1.81 -3.69 -1.65
CA LEU A 190 2.79 -4.63 -2.21
C LEU A 190 2.12 -5.62 -3.17
N ASP A 191 0.92 -6.09 -2.83
CA ASP A 191 0.12 -6.95 -3.71
C ASP A 191 -0.37 -6.19 -4.95
N LEU A 192 -0.81 -4.93 -4.81
CA LEU A 192 -1.21 -4.08 -5.92
C LEU A 192 -0.06 -3.86 -6.91
N VAL A 193 1.13 -3.51 -6.43
CA VAL A 193 2.33 -3.32 -7.26
C VAL A 193 2.65 -4.59 -8.05
N ALA A 194 2.57 -5.75 -7.37
CA ALA A 194 2.80 -7.04 -8.03
C ALA A 194 1.70 -7.37 -9.05
N ALA A 195 0.43 -7.12 -8.73
CA ALA A 195 -0.72 -7.36 -9.62
C ALA A 195 -0.69 -6.46 -10.86
N ALA A 196 -0.20 -5.23 -10.72
CA ALA A 196 0.02 -4.31 -11.85
C ALA A 196 1.22 -4.70 -12.74
N GLY A 197 1.95 -5.78 -12.39
CA GLY A 197 3.16 -6.19 -13.11
C GLY A 197 4.35 -5.23 -12.91
N LEU A 198 4.29 -4.38 -11.90
CA LEU A 198 5.35 -3.46 -11.53
C LEU A 198 6.38 -4.16 -10.64
N ARG A 199 7.59 -3.63 -10.59
CA ARG A 199 8.69 -4.18 -9.79
C ARG A 199 8.87 -3.36 -8.51
N PRO A 200 8.55 -3.90 -7.34
CA PRO A 200 8.77 -3.18 -6.09
C PRO A 200 10.27 -3.10 -5.76
N ILE A 201 10.70 -1.94 -5.27
CA ILE A 201 12.01 -1.74 -4.65
C ILE A 201 11.74 -1.31 -3.20
N GLY A 202 12.19 -2.12 -2.25
CA GLY A 202 12.02 -1.84 -0.82
C GLY A 202 12.87 -0.66 -0.37
N VAL A 203 12.25 0.26 0.35
CA VAL A 203 12.89 1.39 1.02
C VAL A 203 12.81 1.17 2.52
N PRO A 204 13.91 1.04 3.25
CA PRO A 204 13.90 0.87 4.69
C PRO A 204 13.18 2.00 5.41
N VAL A 205 12.45 1.66 6.46
CA VAL A 205 11.66 2.57 7.29
C VAL A 205 12.18 2.57 8.71
N ASP A 206 12.35 3.75 9.28
CA ASP A 206 12.60 3.99 10.70
C ASP A 206 11.45 4.79 11.34
N PRO A 207 11.48 5.18 12.62
CA PRO A 207 10.39 5.94 13.24
C PRO A 207 10.02 7.25 12.54
N ASP A 208 10.95 7.86 11.79
CA ASP A 208 10.76 9.09 11.02
C ASP A 208 10.37 8.85 9.56
N GLY A 209 9.94 7.64 9.18
CA GLY A 209 9.47 7.28 7.84
C GLY A 209 10.56 6.67 6.95
N PRO A 210 10.40 6.70 5.62
CA PRO A 210 11.37 6.09 4.70
C PRO A 210 12.73 6.79 4.81
N THR A 211 13.80 5.99 4.86
CA THR A 211 15.17 6.55 5.01
C THR A 211 15.62 7.24 3.73
N VAL A 212 16.32 8.38 3.87
CA VAL A 212 16.85 9.14 2.72
C VAL A 212 17.82 8.31 1.88
N ALA A 213 18.65 7.49 2.54
CA ALA A 213 19.58 6.58 1.87
C ALA A 213 18.83 5.54 1.04
N GLY A 214 17.80 4.89 1.62
CA GLY A 214 16.98 3.90 0.92
C GLY A 214 16.23 4.49 -0.27
N VAL A 215 15.69 5.71 -0.15
CA VAL A 215 15.07 6.41 -1.29
C VAL A 215 16.11 6.68 -2.39
N ARG A 216 17.30 7.18 -2.03
CA ARG A 216 18.39 7.41 -2.99
C ARG A 216 18.78 6.13 -3.73
N ASP A 217 18.93 5.03 -3.02
CA ASP A 217 19.27 3.74 -3.60
C ASP A 217 18.17 3.21 -4.53
N ALA A 218 16.90 3.37 -4.13
CA ALA A 218 15.76 3.00 -4.99
C ALA A 218 15.72 3.83 -6.29
N LEU A 219 16.03 5.12 -6.21
CA LEU A 219 16.15 5.99 -7.39
C LEU A 219 17.32 5.57 -8.28
N ALA A 220 18.47 5.21 -7.71
CA ALA A 220 19.62 4.69 -8.45
C ALA A 220 19.30 3.34 -9.14
N LEU A 221 18.43 2.51 -8.56
CA LEU A 221 17.91 1.28 -9.15
C LEU A 221 16.81 1.50 -10.19
N GLY A 222 16.49 2.76 -10.52
CA GLY A 222 15.57 3.14 -11.57
C GLY A 222 14.10 3.17 -11.15
N ALA A 223 13.81 3.47 -9.90
CA ALA A 223 12.42 3.71 -9.49
C ALA A 223 11.81 4.89 -10.25
N ARG A 224 10.61 4.70 -10.78
CA ARG A 224 9.83 5.69 -11.51
C ARG A 224 8.66 6.25 -10.70
N ALA A 225 8.32 5.60 -9.61
CA ALA A 225 7.41 6.12 -8.60
C ALA A 225 7.96 5.84 -7.21
N LEU A 226 7.61 6.71 -6.27
CA LEU A 226 7.83 6.55 -4.84
C LEU A 226 6.49 6.66 -4.14
N VAL A 227 6.13 5.65 -3.33
CA VAL A 227 4.93 5.68 -2.49
C VAL A 227 5.37 5.79 -1.03
N VAL A 228 4.91 6.83 -0.34
CA VAL A 228 5.25 7.13 1.06
C VAL A 228 3.97 7.20 1.88
N THR A 229 3.96 6.55 3.04
CA THR A 229 2.90 6.74 4.03
C THR A 229 3.30 7.88 4.96
N SER A 230 2.56 8.98 4.90
CA SER A 230 2.94 10.21 5.61
C SER A 230 2.83 10.07 7.13
N ARG A 231 1.81 9.34 7.63
CA ARG A 231 1.55 9.12 9.07
C ARG A 231 0.97 7.73 9.31
N ALA A 232 1.26 7.17 10.49
CA ALA A 232 0.77 5.85 10.92
C ALA A 232 1.10 4.73 9.92
N GLN A 233 2.34 4.74 9.44
CA GLN A 233 2.83 3.77 8.47
C GLN A 233 2.50 2.33 8.90
N ASN A 234 2.00 1.54 7.98
CA ASN A 234 1.66 0.15 8.24
C ASN A 234 2.76 -0.77 7.68
N PRO A 235 3.49 -1.50 8.55
CA PRO A 235 3.09 -1.93 9.90
C PRO A 235 3.72 -1.15 11.07
N THR A 236 4.68 -0.26 10.84
CA THR A 236 5.60 0.23 11.88
C THR A 236 5.03 1.35 12.74
N GLY A 237 3.94 2.00 12.30
CA GLY A 237 3.43 3.21 12.97
C GLY A 237 4.32 4.44 12.80
N ALA A 238 5.31 4.41 11.91
CA ALA A 238 6.17 5.54 11.60
C ALA A 238 5.39 6.74 11.06
N ALA A 239 5.97 7.92 11.17
CA ALA A 239 5.47 9.13 10.54
C ALA A 239 6.65 9.97 10.04
N VAL A 240 6.49 10.60 8.87
CA VAL A 240 7.53 11.44 8.28
C VAL A 240 7.83 12.61 9.24
N GLY A 241 9.06 12.64 9.75
CA GLY A 241 9.54 13.71 10.61
C GLY A 241 9.91 14.97 9.81
N ILE A 242 9.97 16.13 10.47
CA ILE A 242 10.25 17.41 9.80
C ILE A 242 11.60 17.40 9.06
N ASP A 243 12.68 16.95 9.70
CA ASP A 243 14.01 16.91 9.10
C ASP A 243 14.06 15.89 7.96
N ARG A 244 13.35 14.76 8.11
CA ARG A 244 13.19 13.74 7.08
C ARG A 244 12.46 14.30 5.86
N ALA A 245 11.38 15.06 6.07
CA ALA A 245 10.64 15.70 4.99
C ALA A 245 11.52 16.69 4.21
N VAL A 246 12.30 17.52 4.91
CA VAL A 246 13.24 18.46 4.27
C VAL A 246 14.24 17.69 3.42
N ALA A 247 14.93 16.70 3.98
CA ALA A 247 15.97 15.94 3.28
C ALA A 247 15.41 15.14 2.07
N LEU A 248 14.19 14.62 2.20
CA LEU A 248 13.51 13.93 1.08
C LEU A 248 13.10 14.92 -0.01
N ARG A 249 12.53 16.08 0.33
CA ARG A 249 12.19 17.12 -0.65
C ARG A 249 13.41 17.56 -1.46
N ASP A 250 14.55 17.80 -0.78
CA ASP A 250 15.80 18.16 -1.45
C ASP A 250 16.28 17.06 -2.41
N LEU A 251 16.21 15.79 -1.99
CA LEU A 251 16.58 14.66 -2.83
C LEU A 251 15.66 14.52 -4.06
N LEU A 252 14.37 14.79 -3.89
CA LEU A 252 13.33 14.60 -4.90
C LEU A 252 13.24 15.77 -5.91
N ALA A 253 13.64 16.99 -5.52
CA ALA A 253 13.61 18.18 -6.38
C ALA A 253 14.39 18.01 -7.71
N GLY A 254 15.42 17.19 -7.72
CA GLY A 254 16.20 16.85 -8.92
C GLY A 254 15.63 15.70 -9.76
N ARG A 255 14.38 15.27 -9.59
CA ARG A 255 13.80 14.07 -10.21
C ARG A 255 12.50 14.36 -10.98
N PRO A 256 12.58 15.02 -12.15
CA PRO A 256 11.40 15.42 -12.91
C PRO A 256 10.56 14.26 -13.43
N ASP A 257 11.17 13.08 -13.63
CA ASP A 257 10.50 11.89 -14.18
C ASP A 257 9.90 10.96 -13.10
N LEU A 258 9.99 11.34 -11.82
CA LEU A 258 9.49 10.54 -10.71
C LEU A 258 8.06 10.94 -10.37
N LEU A 259 7.16 9.96 -10.28
CA LEU A 259 5.85 10.12 -9.66
C LEU A 259 5.98 9.97 -8.14
N LEU A 260 5.65 11.01 -7.39
CA LEU A 260 5.53 10.95 -5.93
C LEU A 260 4.07 10.71 -5.53
N ILE A 261 3.83 9.71 -4.69
CA ILE A 261 2.51 9.40 -4.12
C ILE A 261 2.64 9.40 -2.60
N GLU A 262 1.88 10.24 -1.93
CA GLU A 262 1.73 10.23 -0.48
C GLU A 262 0.38 9.64 -0.08
N ASP A 263 0.40 8.69 0.85
CA ASP A 263 -0.79 8.09 1.47
C ASP A 263 -0.93 8.54 2.92
N ASP A 264 -2.00 9.26 3.21
CA ASP A 264 -2.38 9.67 4.56
C ASP A 264 -3.67 8.95 4.99
N HIS A 265 -3.56 7.64 5.16
CA HIS A 265 -4.72 6.80 5.48
C HIS A 265 -5.21 6.95 6.92
N ALA A 266 -4.37 7.41 7.84
CA ALA A 266 -4.73 7.64 9.23
C ALA A 266 -5.43 8.99 9.44
N ALA A 267 -5.09 9.98 8.63
CA ALA A 267 -5.71 11.31 8.62
C ALA A 267 -5.85 11.88 10.05
N GLU A 268 -7.06 12.17 10.46
CA GLU A 268 -7.39 12.79 11.75
C GLU A 268 -7.13 11.90 12.98
N LEU A 269 -6.88 10.59 12.80
CA LEU A 269 -6.49 9.69 13.90
C LEU A 269 -5.01 9.79 14.28
N ALA A 270 -4.18 10.37 13.42
CA ALA A 270 -2.77 10.56 13.71
C ALA A 270 -2.58 11.82 14.57
N HIS A 271 -2.08 11.65 15.78
CA HIS A 271 -1.81 12.73 16.73
C HIS A 271 -0.43 13.39 16.56
N VAL A 272 0.15 13.25 15.37
CA VAL A 272 1.42 13.87 14.99
C VAL A 272 1.23 14.84 13.84
N PRO A 273 2.04 15.91 13.76
CA PRO A 273 2.02 16.84 12.63
C PRO A 273 2.25 16.11 11.31
N LEU A 274 1.60 16.59 10.24
CA LEU A 274 1.90 16.19 8.87
C LEU A 274 3.04 17.05 8.33
N HIS A 275 4.04 16.40 7.74
CA HIS A 275 5.14 17.05 7.02
C HIS A 275 5.10 16.56 5.57
N PRO A 276 4.30 17.21 4.69
CA PRO A 276 4.04 16.71 3.35
C PRO A 276 5.26 16.83 2.44
N LEU A 277 5.44 15.85 1.56
CA LEU A 277 6.37 15.88 0.45
C LEU A 277 5.71 16.44 -0.83
N ALA A 278 4.42 16.67 -0.82
CA ALA A 278 3.62 17.18 -1.91
C ALA A 278 4.28 18.37 -2.62
N GLY A 279 4.38 18.30 -3.96
CA GLY A 279 5.08 19.30 -4.75
C GLY A 279 6.61 19.18 -4.80
N ALA A 280 7.22 18.15 -4.19
CA ALA A 280 8.66 17.91 -4.29
C ALA A 280 9.10 17.43 -5.68
N THR A 281 8.19 16.89 -6.46
CA THR A 281 8.37 16.51 -7.86
C THR A 281 7.30 17.14 -8.73
N PRO A 282 7.52 17.34 -10.05
CA PRO A 282 6.48 17.87 -10.95
C PRO A 282 5.25 16.97 -11.07
N ALA A 283 5.43 15.65 -11.02
CA ALA A 283 4.34 14.68 -11.00
C ALA A 283 4.15 14.15 -9.57
N TRP A 284 3.06 14.53 -8.91
CA TRP A 284 2.80 14.14 -7.53
C TRP A 284 1.31 13.99 -7.25
N ALA A 285 0.99 13.20 -6.24
CA ALA A 285 -0.35 13.12 -5.67
C ALA A 285 -0.29 12.86 -4.16
N PHE A 286 -1.26 13.42 -3.46
CA PHE A 286 -1.52 13.18 -2.05
C PHE A 286 -2.92 12.57 -1.90
N VAL A 287 -3.03 11.45 -1.18
CA VAL A 287 -4.26 10.69 -1.03
C VAL A 287 -4.64 10.63 0.45
N ARG A 288 -5.80 11.19 0.81
CA ARG A 288 -6.35 11.15 2.17
C ARG A 288 -7.58 10.25 2.23
N SER A 289 -7.47 9.15 2.97
CA SER A 289 -8.56 8.20 3.16
C SER A 289 -9.48 8.62 4.30
N VAL A 290 -10.79 8.35 4.16
CA VAL A 290 -11.77 8.51 5.24
C VAL A 290 -12.01 7.22 6.01
N SER A 291 -11.45 6.08 5.55
CA SER A 291 -11.82 4.75 6.06
C SER A 291 -11.39 4.49 7.50
N LYS A 292 -10.25 5.02 7.95
CA LYS A 292 -9.79 4.78 9.32
C LYS A 292 -10.53 5.63 10.34
N PRO A 293 -10.72 6.95 10.11
CA PRO A 293 -11.45 7.81 11.05
C PRO A 293 -12.94 7.54 11.12
N PHE A 294 -13.58 7.13 10.02
CA PHE A 294 -15.05 7.12 9.92
C PHE A 294 -15.63 5.73 9.63
N GLY A 295 -14.82 4.74 9.39
CA GLY A 295 -15.21 3.35 9.14
C GLY A 295 -14.71 2.80 7.81
N PRO A 296 -14.28 1.53 7.79
CA PRO A 296 -13.67 0.90 6.61
C PRO A 296 -14.64 0.70 5.44
N ASP A 297 -15.95 0.73 5.69
CA ASP A 297 -16.99 0.62 4.66
C ASP A 297 -17.19 1.93 3.89
N LEU A 298 -16.76 3.07 4.43
CA LEU A 298 -16.73 4.34 3.71
C LEU A 298 -15.58 4.32 2.70
N ARG A 299 -15.88 3.78 1.54
CA ARG A 299 -14.93 3.60 0.44
C ARG A 299 -14.76 4.89 -0.35
N LEU A 300 -14.16 5.91 0.31
CA LEU A 300 -13.82 7.19 -0.29
C LEU A 300 -12.43 7.64 0.18
N ALA A 301 -11.65 8.16 -0.76
CA ALA A 301 -10.46 8.96 -0.47
C ALA A 301 -10.50 10.22 -1.32
N VAL A 302 -10.06 11.33 -0.74
CA VAL A 302 -9.76 12.55 -1.46
C VAL A 302 -8.35 12.46 -2.01
N LEU A 303 -8.19 12.85 -3.27
CA LEU A 303 -6.92 12.91 -3.96
C LEU A 303 -6.70 14.32 -4.50
N THR A 304 -5.53 14.88 -4.22
CA THR A 304 -5.02 16.12 -4.81
C THR A 304 -3.65 15.87 -5.43
N GLY A 305 -3.18 16.76 -6.29
CA GLY A 305 -1.90 16.62 -6.96
C GLY A 305 -1.65 17.75 -7.96
N ASP A 306 -0.64 17.58 -8.78
CA ASP A 306 -0.49 18.44 -9.95
C ASP A 306 -1.65 18.21 -10.93
N GLU A 307 -1.98 19.24 -11.71
CA GLU A 307 -3.13 19.27 -12.62
C GLU A 307 -3.14 18.06 -13.59
N ALA A 308 -2.01 17.76 -14.19
CA ALA A 308 -1.91 16.68 -15.18
C ALA A 308 -2.13 15.31 -14.54
N THR A 309 -1.60 15.08 -13.34
CA THR A 309 -1.76 13.84 -12.58
C THR A 309 -3.21 13.65 -12.15
N VAL A 310 -3.86 14.67 -11.59
CA VAL A 310 -5.27 14.62 -11.20
C VAL A 310 -6.18 14.39 -12.41
N ALA A 311 -5.94 15.10 -13.52
CA ALA A 311 -6.70 14.93 -14.75
C ALA A 311 -6.60 13.50 -15.32
N ARG A 312 -5.41 12.88 -15.27
CA ARG A 312 -5.21 11.47 -15.69
C ARG A 312 -5.99 10.49 -14.81
N VAL A 313 -5.98 10.68 -13.49
CA VAL A 313 -6.75 9.84 -12.55
C VAL A 313 -8.26 9.98 -12.81
N ALA A 314 -8.75 11.21 -12.98
CA ALA A 314 -10.15 11.49 -13.31
C ALA A 314 -10.54 10.90 -14.68
N GLY A 315 -9.66 11.00 -15.67
CA GLY A 315 -9.87 10.39 -17.00
C GLY A 315 -9.99 8.86 -16.93
N ARG A 316 -9.14 8.19 -16.16
CA ARG A 316 -9.25 6.74 -15.93
C ARG A 316 -10.53 6.36 -15.20
N ALA A 317 -10.99 7.19 -14.26
CA ALA A 317 -12.26 6.94 -13.60
C ALA A 317 -13.41 6.88 -14.60
N ARG A 318 -13.48 7.84 -15.55
CA ARG A 318 -14.55 7.92 -16.56
C ARG A 318 -14.65 6.70 -17.48
N VAL A 319 -13.51 6.07 -17.81
CA VAL A 319 -13.51 4.86 -18.66
C VAL A 319 -13.67 3.56 -17.86
N GLY A 320 -13.74 3.63 -16.54
CA GLY A 320 -13.90 2.51 -15.63
C GLY A 320 -15.17 2.62 -14.77
N ALA A 321 -14.98 2.80 -13.46
CA ALA A 321 -16.06 2.87 -12.47
C ALA A 321 -16.92 4.14 -12.55
N GLY A 322 -16.54 5.12 -13.37
CA GLY A 322 -17.22 6.40 -13.48
C GLY A 322 -16.82 7.36 -12.36
N TRP A 323 -17.53 7.36 -11.27
CA TRP A 323 -17.32 8.25 -10.12
C TRP A 323 -17.64 7.54 -8.79
N VAL A 324 -17.20 8.11 -7.70
CA VAL A 324 -17.66 7.71 -6.36
C VAL A 324 -19.08 8.24 -6.14
N SER A 325 -19.99 7.41 -5.66
CA SER A 325 -21.38 7.78 -5.43
C SER A 325 -21.51 9.15 -4.73
N THR A 326 -22.34 10.03 -5.27
CA THR A 326 -22.61 11.33 -4.66
C THR A 326 -23.33 11.21 -3.31
N VAL A 327 -24.04 10.13 -3.06
CA VAL A 327 -24.62 9.80 -1.75
C VAL A 327 -23.51 9.60 -0.73
N LEU A 328 -22.47 8.82 -1.08
CA LEU A 328 -21.31 8.62 -0.22
C LEU A 328 -20.52 9.92 -0.02
N GLN A 329 -20.35 10.72 -1.07
CA GLN A 329 -19.71 12.03 -0.97
C GLN A 329 -20.44 12.97 -0.01
N ARG A 330 -21.78 13.04 -0.07
CA ARG A 330 -22.63 13.82 0.85
C ARG A 330 -22.52 13.30 2.29
N LEU A 331 -22.49 11.98 2.50
CA LEU A 331 -22.30 11.39 3.82
C LEU A 331 -20.96 11.80 4.41
N VAL A 332 -19.87 11.70 3.67
CA VAL A 332 -18.54 12.13 4.12
C VAL A 332 -18.52 13.64 4.42
N LEU A 333 -19.14 14.45 3.59
CA LEU A 333 -19.28 15.89 3.80
C LEU A 333 -20.02 16.19 5.11
N SER A 334 -21.12 15.48 5.40
CA SER A 334 -21.87 15.60 6.65
C SER A 334 -21.00 15.25 7.86
N LEU A 335 -20.27 14.13 7.80
CA LEU A 335 -19.32 13.70 8.86
C LEU A 335 -18.22 14.74 9.09
N TRP A 336 -17.68 15.34 8.03
CA TRP A 336 -16.61 16.33 8.13
C TRP A 336 -17.07 17.68 8.66
N ARG A 337 -18.34 18.03 8.46
CA ARG A 337 -18.94 19.28 8.95
C ARG A 337 -19.44 19.20 10.39
N ASP A 338 -19.60 17.99 10.93
CA ASP A 338 -20.13 17.80 12.29
C ASP A 338 -19.04 17.90 13.36
N PRO A 339 -19.08 18.92 14.25
CA PRO A 339 -18.12 19.06 15.33
C PRO A 339 -18.17 17.91 16.36
N ALA A 340 -19.33 17.26 16.54
CA ALA A 340 -19.47 16.13 17.44
C ALA A 340 -18.70 14.92 16.90
N THR A 341 -18.82 14.64 15.61
CA THR A 341 -18.02 13.63 14.89
C THR A 341 -16.53 13.92 14.99
N ALA A 342 -16.10 15.16 14.78
CA ALA A 342 -14.70 15.55 14.94
C ALA A 342 -14.21 15.29 16.38
N GLY A 343 -15.05 15.53 17.38
CA GLY A 343 -14.77 15.21 18.77
C GLY A 343 -14.59 13.70 19.04
N LEU A 344 -15.43 12.86 18.42
CA LEU A 344 -15.33 11.40 18.52
C LEU A 344 -14.02 10.89 17.91
N VAL A 345 -13.67 11.34 16.71
CA VAL A 345 -12.44 10.95 16.01
C VAL A 345 -11.20 11.33 16.83
N ARG A 346 -11.15 12.54 17.40
CA ARG A 346 -10.04 12.94 18.28
C ARG A 346 -9.91 12.03 19.49
N ARG A 347 -11.03 11.72 20.18
CA ARG A 347 -11.02 10.79 21.32
C ARG A 347 -10.56 9.39 20.90
N ALA A 348 -10.99 8.90 19.75
CA ALA A 348 -10.52 7.62 19.23
C ALA A 348 -9.00 7.62 19.02
N GLY A 349 -8.44 8.65 18.41
CA GLY A 349 -7.01 8.79 18.23
C GLY A 349 -6.24 8.81 19.56
N GLN A 350 -6.71 9.57 20.57
CA GLN A 350 -6.13 9.60 21.92
C GLN A 350 -6.16 8.22 22.59
N GLU A 351 -7.27 7.50 22.43
CA GLU A 351 -7.38 6.15 22.98
C GLU A 351 -6.42 5.17 22.31
N TYR A 352 -6.25 5.26 20.98
CA TYR A 352 -5.26 4.43 20.28
C TYR A 352 -3.83 4.77 20.68
N GLU A 353 -3.52 6.04 20.90
CA GLU A 353 -2.23 6.48 21.43
C GLU A 353 -1.97 5.87 22.81
N ARG A 354 -2.92 6.00 23.73
CA ARG A 354 -2.83 5.45 25.08
C ARG A 354 -2.58 3.93 25.08
N ARG A 355 -3.36 3.17 24.30
CA ARG A 355 -3.22 1.71 24.18
C ARG A 355 -1.87 1.30 23.58
N ARG A 356 -1.42 2.02 22.58
CA ARG A 356 -0.13 1.79 21.94
C ARG A 356 1.02 2.03 22.91
N ASP A 357 1.00 3.16 23.58
CA ASP A 357 2.06 3.56 24.52
C ASP A 357 2.10 2.64 25.74
N ALA A 358 0.95 2.19 26.23
CA ALA A 358 0.88 1.18 27.28
C ALA A 358 1.54 -0.14 26.87
N LEU A 359 1.24 -0.64 25.67
CA LEU A 359 1.89 -1.86 25.17
C LEU A 359 3.39 -1.67 24.96
N LEU A 360 3.83 -0.54 24.37
CA LEU A 360 5.25 -0.25 24.17
C LEU A 360 6.00 -0.19 25.50
N ALA A 361 5.42 0.44 26.54
CA ALA A 361 5.99 0.49 27.87
C ALA A 361 6.10 -0.91 28.51
N ALA A 362 5.06 -1.73 28.40
CA ALA A 362 5.06 -3.10 28.93
C ALA A 362 6.09 -3.99 28.22
N LEU A 363 6.27 -3.83 26.90
CA LEU A 363 7.32 -4.53 26.13
C LEU A 363 8.71 -4.08 26.56
N ALA A 364 8.93 -2.75 26.71
CA ALA A 364 10.21 -2.18 27.14
C ALA A 364 10.61 -2.66 28.54
N ALA A 365 9.65 -2.79 29.48
CA ALA A 365 9.88 -3.34 30.82
C ALA A 365 10.37 -4.79 30.79
N ARG A 366 10.16 -5.50 29.67
CA ARG A 366 10.64 -6.89 29.42
C ARG A 366 11.89 -6.95 28.55
N GLY A 367 12.50 -5.80 28.24
CA GLY A 367 13.71 -5.69 27.43
C GLY A 367 13.45 -5.83 25.92
N LEU A 368 12.20 -5.65 25.47
CA LEU A 368 11.85 -5.72 24.06
C LEU A 368 11.65 -4.30 23.49
N THR A 369 12.17 -4.08 22.29
CA THR A 369 12.02 -2.80 21.57
C THR A 369 10.94 -2.93 20.51
N GLY A 370 9.75 -2.38 20.78
CA GLY A 370 8.68 -2.21 19.80
C GLY A 370 8.71 -0.83 19.16
N TYR A 371 8.13 -0.72 17.98
CA TYR A 371 7.98 0.55 17.23
C TYR A 371 6.50 0.88 17.04
N GLY A 372 6.16 2.17 17.16
CA GLY A 372 4.80 2.64 16.99
C GLY A 372 4.70 4.10 17.38
N ARG A 373 5.05 5.04 16.49
CA ARG A 373 5.00 6.48 16.76
C ARG A 373 3.57 7.01 16.77
N THR A 374 2.72 6.49 15.87
CA THR A 374 1.31 6.89 15.75
C THR A 374 0.46 5.80 15.11
N GLY A 375 -0.87 5.96 15.13
CA GLY A 375 -1.80 5.00 14.58
C GLY A 375 -2.15 3.85 15.53
N ILE A 376 -2.56 2.74 14.95
CA ILE A 376 -3.20 1.62 15.66
C ILE A 376 -2.34 0.36 15.73
N ASN A 377 -1.09 0.43 15.31
CA ASN A 377 -0.21 -0.74 15.23
C ASN A 377 1.07 -0.54 16.04
N VAL A 378 1.57 -1.64 16.59
CA VAL A 378 2.92 -1.81 17.12
C VAL A 378 3.63 -2.82 16.25
N TRP A 379 4.84 -2.49 15.79
CA TRP A 379 5.76 -3.38 15.10
C TRP A 379 6.83 -3.85 16.06
N LEU A 380 7.03 -5.16 16.14
CA LEU A 380 8.07 -5.77 16.96
C LEU A 380 9.00 -6.61 16.08
N PRO A 381 10.28 -6.24 15.93
CA PRO A 381 11.29 -7.13 15.34
C PRO A 381 11.42 -8.41 16.16
N VAL A 382 11.51 -9.54 15.49
CA VAL A 382 11.69 -10.86 16.13
C VAL A 382 12.71 -11.68 15.35
N PRO A 383 13.48 -12.57 16.00
CA PRO A 383 14.45 -13.41 15.31
C PRO A 383 13.80 -14.37 14.30
N ASP A 384 12.64 -14.93 14.65
CA ASP A 384 11.84 -15.83 13.80
C ASP A 384 10.36 -15.54 13.98
N GLU A 385 9.75 -15.00 12.92
CA GLU A 385 8.32 -14.64 12.96
C GLU A 385 7.38 -15.85 12.99
N THR A 386 7.79 -16.99 12.43
CA THR A 386 6.96 -18.20 12.44
C THR A 386 6.88 -18.79 13.84
N VAL A 387 8.00 -18.83 14.54
CA VAL A 387 8.07 -19.25 15.94
C VAL A 387 7.26 -18.30 16.81
N ALA A 388 7.47 -16.98 16.68
CA ALA A 388 6.78 -15.97 17.47
C ALA A 388 5.27 -16.01 17.27
N VAL A 389 4.79 -16.05 16.01
CA VAL A 389 3.35 -16.10 15.68
C VAL A 389 2.70 -17.39 16.18
N THR A 390 3.42 -18.53 16.08
CA THR A 390 2.91 -19.82 16.57
C THR A 390 2.79 -19.82 18.09
N ALA A 391 3.83 -19.39 18.80
CA ALA A 391 3.82 -19.32 20.27
C ALA A 391 2.74 -18.36 20.80
N LEU A 392 2.58 -17.20 20.17
CA LEU A 392 1.53 -16.25 20.51
C LEU A 392 0.13 -16.83 20.29
N ARG A 393 -0.08 -17.51 19.16
CA ARG A 393 -1.35 -18.18 18.86
C ARG A 393 -1.68 -19.23 19.93
N ASP A 394 -0.69 -20.04 20.33
CA ASP A 394 -0.85 -21.10 21.32
C ASP A 394 -1.09 -20.51 22.72
N ALA A 395 -0.62 -19.29 22.97
CA ALA A 395 -0.94 -18.48 24.15
C ALA A 395 -2.27 -17.71 24.05
N GLY A 396 -3.06 -17.91 22.98
CA GLY A 396 -4.37 -17.29 22.79
C GLY A 396 -4.36 -15.91 22.08
N TRP A 397 -3.24 -15.50 21.47
CA TRP A 397 -3.11 -14.22 20.76
C TRP A 397 -2.85 -14.39 19.27
N SER A 398 -3.69 -13.83 18.41
CA SER A 398 -3.45 -13.79 16.97
C SER A 398 -2.85 -12.46 16.58
N VAL A 399 -1.63 -12.47 16.03
CA VAL A 399 -0.91 -11.30 15.51
C VAL A 399 -0.61 -11.47 14.03
N ALA A 400 -0.27 -10.38 13.33
CA ALA A 400 0.06 -10.47 11.91
C ALA A 400 1.55 -10.76 11.71
N PRO A 401 1.92 -11.82 10.94
CA PRO A 401 3.31 -12.13 10.63
C PRO A 401 3.93 -11.05 9.73
N GLY A 402 5.22 -10.79 9.93
CA GLY A 402 5.97 -9.80 9.18
C GLY A 402 6.06 -10.09 7.68
N ALA A 403 6.03 -11.35 7.30
CA ALA A 403 6.02 -11.79 5.90
C ALA A 403 4.91 -11.15 5.06
N LEU A 404 3.82 -10.70 5.69
CA LEU A 404 2.77 -9.93 5.02
C LEU A 404 3.26 -8.57 4.51
N PHE A 405 4.22 -7.96 5.18
CA PHE A 405 4.58 -6.55 5.04
C PHE A 405 5.96 -6.33 4.42
N ARG A 406 6.80 -7.35 4.35
CA ARG A 406 8.21 -7.20 3.94
C ARG A 406 8.49 -7.72 2.54
N ILE A 407 9.49 -7.11 1.91
CA ILE A 407 10.15 -7.55 0.67
C ILE A 407 11.50 -8.15 1.02
N GLY A 408 12.34 -7.42 1.71
CA GLY A 408 13.66 -7.80 2.16
C GLY A 408 13.99 -7.34 3.59
N ALA A 409 13.08 -6.64 4.27
CA ALA A 409 13.25 -6.20 5.64
C ALA A 409 13.36 -7.38 6.62
N GLU A 410 13.96 -7.13 7.78
CA GLU A 410 14.11 -8.11 8.85
C GLU A 410 12.77 -8.64 9.37
N PRO A 411 12.74 -9.88 9.89
CA PRO A 411 11.54 -10.48 10.44
C PRO A 411 10.93 -9.67 11.58
N GLY A 412 9.61 -9.70 11.68
CA GLY A 412 8.88 -9.00 12.73
C GLY A 412 7.44 -9.47 12.83
N VAL A 413 6.72 -8.96 13.81
CA VAL A 413 5.29 -9.16 13.95
C VAL A 413 4.60 -7.82 14.15
N ARG A 414 3.38 -7.69 13.60
CA ARG A 414 2.54 -6.52 13.83
C ARG A 414 1.42 -6.86 14.81
N ILE A 415 1.30 -6.07 15.85
CA ILE A 415 0.24 -6.14 16.86
C ILE A 415 -0.68 -4.93 16.66
N THR A 416 -1.96 -5.16 16.38
CA THR A 416 -2.95 -4.09 16.27
C THR A 416 -3.56 -3.81 17.64
N VAL A 417 -3.32 -2.60 18.16
CA VAL A 417 -3.76 -2.20 19.52
C VAL A 417 -5.15 -1.56 19.56
N SER A 418 -5.80 -1.40 18.42
CA SER A 418 -7.07 -0.67 18.32
C SER A 418 -8.15 -1.17 19.27
N THR A 419 -8.21 -2.49 19.50
CA THR A 419 -9.21 -3.12 20.38
C THR A 419 -8.61 -3.67 21.67
N LEU A 420 -7.33 -3.42 21.95
CA LEU A 420 -6.65 -3.92 23.15
C LEU A 420 -7.19 -3.23 24.39
N ASP A 421 -7.65 -3.99 25.37
CA ASP A 421 -8.12 -3.47 26.64
C ASP A 421 -6.97 -3.43 27.68
N ASP A 422 -7.07 -2.55 28.69
CA ASP A 422 -5.98 -2.33 29.64
C ASP A 422 -5.57 -3.60 30.40
N ALA A 423 -6.53 -4.46 30.75
CA ALA A 423 -6.28 -5.72 31.42
C ALA A 423 -5.54 -6.74 30.55
N GLU A 424 -5.50 -6.53 29.24
CA GLU A 424 -4.85 -7.41 28.27
C GLU A 424 -3.38 -7.04 28.01
N VAL A 425 -2.95 -5.83 28.39
CA VAL A 425 -1.61 -5.29 28.04
C VAL A 425 -0.50 -6.13 28.67
N GLU A 426 -0.54 -6.36 29.97
CA GLU A 426 0.49 -7.12 30.68
C GLU A 426 0.52 -8.59 30.26
N PRO A 427 -0.63 -9.32 30.18
CA PRO A 427 -0.66 -10.70 29.69
C PRO A 427 -0.13 -10.84 28.26
N LEU A 428 -0.45 -9.89 27.38
CA LEU A 428 0.05 -9.87 26.02
C LEU A 428 1.58 -9.66 25.98
N ALA A 429 2.09 -8.70 26.76
CA ALA A 429 3.52 -8.41 26.82
C ALA A 429 4.32 -9.61 27.39
N ASP A 430 3.78 -10.34 28.37
CA ASP A 430 4.36 -11.58 28.89
C ASP A 430 4.42 -12.68 27.82
N ALA A 431 3.32 -12.87 27.10
CA ALA A 431 3.26 -13.84 26.02
C ALA A 431 4.25 -13.51 24.89
N VAL A 432 4.36 -12.21 24.52
CA VAL A 432 5.34 -11.75 23.54
C VAL A 432 6.76 -12.00 24.01
N ALA A 433 7.09 -11.68 25.27
CA ALA A 433 8.42 -11.89 25.83
C ALA A 433 8.79 -13.39 25.85
N ALA A 434 7.84 -14.25 26.16
CA ALA A 434 8.05 -15.70 26.12
C ALA A 434 8.27 -16.22 24.69
N ALA A 435 7.51 -15.68 23.71
CA ALA A 435 7.57 -16.10 22.31
C ALA A 435 8.86 -15.66 21.59
N VAL A 436 9.49 -14.57 22.03
CA VAL A 436 10.69 -13.99 21.38
C VAL A 436 11.99 -14.48 22.04
N ARG A 437 11.96 -14.97 23.26
CA ARG A 437 13.16 -15.55 23.91
C ARG A 437 13.63 -16.76 23.13
N PRO A 438 14.96 -16.88 22.84
CA PRO A 438 15.47 -18.09 22.26
C PRO A 438 15.13 -19.26 23.22
N THR A 439 14.41 -20.25 22.73
CA THR A 439 14.34 -21.56 23.42
C THR A 439 15.76 -22.06 23.49
N GLY A 440 16.37 -22.03 24.68
CA GLY A 440 17.67 -22.62 24.90
C GLY A 440 17.65 -24.07 24.43
N PRO A 441 18.77 -24.66 23.96
CA PRO A 441 18.80 -26.04 23.52
C PRO A 441 18.27 -26.88 24.68
N GLY A 442 17.08 -27.44 24.50
CA GLY A 442 16.54 -28.41 25.43
C GLY A 442 17.57 -29.53 25.56
N GLY A 443 18.20 -29.67 26.73
CA GLY A 443 19.08 -30.74 27.00
C GLY A 443 18.28 -32.03 26.81
N PHE A 444 18.59 -32.76 25.75
CA PHE A 444 18.29 -34.17 25.70
C PHE A 444 19.13 -34.82 26.83
N SER A 445 18.53 -35.03 27.99
CA SER A 445 19.08 -35.97 28.95
C SER A 445 18.88 -37.35 28.39
N ALA A 446 19.99 -38.00 28.11
CA ALA A 446 20.07 -39.41 27.73
C ALA A 446 19.54 -40.34 28.85
#